data_14b68e53a0ec225e823859df251ed325
#
_entry.id   14b68e53a0ec225e823859df251ed325
#
_cell.length_a   1.000
_cell.length_b   1.000
_cell.length_c   1.000
_cell.angle_alpha   90.00
_cell.angle_beta   90.00
_cell.angle_gamma   90.00
#
_symmetry.space_group_name_H-M   'P 1'
#
loop_
_entity.id
_entity.type
_entity.pdbx_description
1 polymer ?
#
loop_
_entity_poly.entity_id
_entity_poly.type
_entity_poly.pdbx_seq_one_letter_code
_entity_poly.pdbx_strand_id
1 'polypeptide(L)'
;MVLVDTSVWIDFLRQGNPLLEDLLKDNEVATHPLVIGELHVGNINKRKQFLSLLSNLPQVSECAHSEVLFLIDEHKLYAKGIGYTDAHLLTSAIVYEVPLWTLDKKLDRLAKALTRR
;
A
#
# COMPACT_ATOMS: atom_id res chain seq x y z
N MET A 1 2.55 10.14 -7.89
CA MET A 1 1.64 9.00 -7.63
C MET A 1 2.03 8.36 -6.32
N VAL A 2 1.06 8.04 -5.49
CA VAL A 2 1.28 7.50 -4.15
C VAL A 2 0.63 6.12 -4.05
N LEU A 3 1.39 5.13 -3.60
CA LEU A 3 0.83 3.81 -3.28
C LEU A 3 0.21 3.88 -1.89
N VAL A 4 -1.09 3.60 -1.81
CA VAL A 4 -1.88 3.74 -0.58
C VAL A 4 -2.10 2.36 0.05
N ASP A 5 -1.62 2.20 1.28
CA ASP A 5 -1.75 0.97 2.05
C ASP A 5 -3.19 0.75 2.51
N THR A 6 -3.52 -0.50 2.78
CA THR A 6 -4.83 -0.90 3.30
C THR A 6 -5.25 -0.10 4.53
N SER A 7 -4.33 0.21 5.43
CA SER A 7 -4.64 0.98 6.65
C SER A 7 -5.26 2.35 6.35
N VAL A 8 -4.78 3.01 5.31
CA VAL A 8 -5.31 4.32 4.90
C VAL A 8 -6.70 4.16 4.30
N TRP A 9 -6.91 3.12 3.47
CA TRP A 9 -8.23 2.84 2.91
C TRP A 9 -9.27 2.53 3.98
N ILE A 10 -8.87 1.76 5.01
CA ILE A 10 -9.77 1.45 6.12
C ILE A 10 -10.15 2.73 6.87
N ASP A 11 -9.19 3.61 7.12
CA ASP A 11 -9.45 4.91 7.75
C ASP A 11 -10.45 5.73 6.92
N PHE A 12 -10.23 5.79 5.61
CA PHE A 12 -11.12 6.47 4.68
C PHE A 12 -12.54 5.91 4.75
N LEU A 13 -12.68 4.59 4.79
CA LEU A 13 -14.00 3.95 4.83
C LEU A 13 -14.71 4.16 6.16
N ARG A 14 -13.97 4.29 7.25
CA ARG A 14 -14.56 4.46 8.59
C ARG A 14 -15.00 5.88 8.87
N GLN A 15 -14.20 6.86 8.52
CA GLN A 15 -14.43 8.24 8.97
C GLN A 15 -14.13 9.28 7.91
N GLY A 16 -13.74 8.86 6.72
CA GLY A 16 -13.28 9.79 5.70
C GLY A 16 -11.81 10.15 5.93
N ASN A 17 -11.15 10.56 4.87
CA ASN A 17 -9.76 10.99 4.91
C ASN A 17 -9.57 12.06 3.85
N PRO A 18 -9.58 13.36 4.24
CA PRO A 18 -9.52 14.46 3.26
C PRO A 18 -8.28 14.44 2.39
N LEU A 19 -7.13 14.02 2.92
CA LEU A 19 -5.91 13.94 2.13
C LEU A 19 -6.04 12.90 1.02
N LEU A 20 -6.62 11.75 1.35
CA LEU A 20 -6.84 10.70 0.34
C LEU A 20 -7.85 11.18 -0.70
N GLU A 21 -8.91 11.85 -0.28
CA GLU A 21 -9.90 12.39 -1.20
C GLU A 21 -9.27 13.37 -2.19
N ASP A 22 -8.39 14.24 -1.71
CA ASP A 22 -7.70 15.19 -2.57
C ASP A 22 -6.79 14.48 -3.57
N LEU A 23 -6.04 13.48 -3.12
CA LEU A 23 -5.18 12.70 -4.01
C LEU A 23 -5.98 11.93 -5.05
N LEU A 24 -7.15 11.40 -4.67
CA LEU A 24 -8.04 10.72 -5.62
C LEU A 24 -8.53 11.68 -6.70
N LYS A 25 -8.92 12.89 -6.31
CA LYS A 25 -9.36 13.92 -7.27
C LYS A 25 -8.26 14.31 -8.25
N ASP A 26 -7.02 14.30 -7.77
CA ASP A 26 -5.86 14.68 -8.57
C ASP A 26 -5.25 13.52 -9.35
N ASN A 27 -5.90 12.34 -9.32
CA ASN A 27 -5.40 11.12 -9.97
C ASN A 27 -3.99 10.74 -9.53
N GLU A 28 -3.70 10.92 -8.24
CA GLU A 28 -2.38 10.67 -7.66
C GLU A 28 -2.34 9.41 -6.79
N VAL A 29 -3.35 8.55 -6.86
CA VAL A 29 -3.44 7.35 -6.03
C VAL A 29 -3.19 6.10 -6.87
N ALA A 30 -2.30 5.26 -6.39
CA ALA A 30 -2.08 3.92 -6.93
C ALA A 30 -2.45 2.89 -5.88
N THR A 31 -2.86 1.72 -6.34
CA THR A 31 -3.12 0.57 -5.48
C THR A 31 -2.17 -0.57 -5.84
N HIS A 32 -2.36 -1.72 -5.21
CA HIS A 32 -1.49 -2.88 -5.34
C HIS A 32 -2.37 -4.14 -5.26
N PRO A 33 -2.04 -5.21 -5.99
CA PRO A 33 -2.84 -6.43 -5.94
C PRO A 33 -3.08 -6.96 -4.54
N LEU A 34 -2.10 -6.88 -3.63
CA LEU A 34 -2.27 -7.36 -2.27
C LEU A 34 -3.17 -6.45 -1.44
N VAL A 35 -3.15 -5.14 -1.69
CA VAL A 35 -4.09 -4.21 -1.04
C VAL A 35 -5.51 -4.52 -1.49
N ILE A 36 -5.71 -4.71 -2.79
CA ILE A 36 -7.01 -5.10 -3.32
C ILE A 36 -7.48 -6.40 -2.68
N GLY A 37 -6.59 -7.39 -2.57
CA GLY A 37 -6.91 -8.67 -1.94
C GLY A 37 -7.33 -8.52 -0.49
N GLU A 38 -6.61 -7.73 0.29
CA GLU A 38 -6.96 -7.49 1.69
C GLU A 38 -8.33 -6.82 1.83
N LEU A 39 -8.61 -5.85 0.97
CA LEU A 39 -9.89 -5.16 1.00
C LEU A 39 -11.05 -6.04 0.52
N HIS A 40 -10.78 -7.00 -0.36
CA HIS A 40 -11.78 -8.00 -0.78
C HIS A 40 -12.27 -8.85 0.39
N VAL A 41 -11.38 -9.18 1.31
CA VAL A 41 -11.72 -10.02 2.48
C VAL A 41 -12.49 -9.21 3.52
N GLY A 42 -12.38 -7.90 3.49
CA GLY A 42 -13.00 -7.04 4.48
C GLY A 42 -14.51 -6.94 4.34
N ASN A 43 -15.18 -6.64 5.46
CA ASN A 43 -16.62 -6.38 5.48
C ASN A 43 -16.84 -4.88 5.23
N ILE A 44 -17.18 -4.53 4.00
CA ILE A 44 -17.22 -3.14 3.54
C ILE A 44 -18.62 -2.77 3.08
N ASN A 45 -19.14 -1.63 3.55
CA ASN A 45 -20.40 -1.07 3.05
C ASN A 45 -20.24 -0.70 1.58
N LYS A 46 -21.28 -0.98 0.78
CA LYS A 46 -21.26 -0.72 -0.66
C LYS A 46 -20.02 -1.35 -1.32
N ARG A 47 -19.79 -2.58 -0.96
CA ARG A 47 -18.58 -3.32 -1.34
C ARG A 47 -18.31 -3.31 -2.85
N LYS A 48 -19.34 -3.57 -3.66
CA LYS A 48 -19.18 -3.61 -5.12
C LYS A 48 -18.71 -2.28 -5.69
N GLN A 49 -19.30 -1.18 -5.22
CA GLN A 49 -18.94 0.15 -5.68
C GLN A 49 -17.51 0.49 -5.30
N PHE A 50 -17.12 0.18 -4.06
CA PHE A 50 -15.78 0.47 -3.59
C PHE A 50 -14.72 -0.36 -4.33
N LEU A 51 -14.96 -1.67 -4.50
CA LEU A 51 -14.02 -2.54 -5.21
C LEU A 51 -13.89 -2.15 -6.69
N SER A 52 -14.99 -1.67 -7.30
CA SER A 52 -14.95 -1.14 -8.66
C SER A 52 -14.05 0.10 -8.76
N LEU A 53 -14.16 0.99 -7.77
CA LEU A 53 -13.28 2.17 -7.71
C LEU A 53 -11.81 1.73 -7.63
N LEU A 54 -11.49 0.79 -6.76
CA LEU A 54 -10.12 0.30 -6.63
C LEU A 54 -9.60 -0.31 -7.92
N SER A 55 -10.42 -1.09 -8.61
CA SER A 55 -9.99 -1.77 -9.84
C SER A 55 -9.72 -0.79 -10.99
N ASN A 56 -10.25 0.43 -10.91
CA ASN A 56 -10.04 1.46 -11.91
C ASN A 56 -8.83 2.35 -11.62
N LEU A 57 -8.20 2.18 -10.45
CA LEU A 57 -7.00 2.94 -10.12
C LEU A 57 -5.76 2.30 -10.74
N PRO A 58 -4.75 3.11 -11.05
CA PRO A 58 -3.45 2.55 -11.46
C PRO A 58 -2.91 1.61 -10.39
N GLN A 59 -2.25 0.54 -10.81
CA GLN A 59 -1.67 -0.44 -9.89
C GLN A 59 -0.16 -0.42 -9.99
N VAL A 60 0.49 -0.46 -8.82
CA VAL A 60 1.91 -0.76 -8.74
C VAL A 60 2.02 -2.29 -8.79
N SER A 61 2.89 -2.80 -9.63
CA SER A 61 2.98 -4.23 -9.86
C SER A 61 3.50 -4.99 -8.63
N GLU A 62 2.96 -6.17 -8.46
CA GLU A 62 3.45 -7.11 -7.45
C GLU A 62 4.82 -7.62 -7.88
N CYS A 63 5.77 -7.66 -6.95
CA CYS A 63 7.09 -8.24 -7.20
C CYS A 63 7.05 -9.74 -6.96
N ALA A 64 7.98 -10.46 -7.57
CA ALA A 64 8.10 -11.90 -7.36
C ALA A 64 8.46 -12.19 -5.90
N HIS A 65 8.01 -13.33 -5.41
CA HIS A 65 8.34 -13.80 -4.06
C HIS A 65 9.84 -13.75 -3.78
N SER A 66 10.64 -14.19 -4.75
CA SER A 66 12.10 -14.19 -4.60
C SER A 66 12.67 -12.78 -4.46
N GLU A 67 12.10 -11.80 -5.14
CA GLU A 67 12.53 -10.41 -5.00
C GLU A 67 12.20 -9.86 -3.62
N VAL A 68 11.03 -10.21 -3.11
CA VAL A 68 10.63 -9.79 -1.76
C VAL A 68 11.56 -10.37 -0.72
N LEU A 69 11.87 -11.67 -0.83
CA LEU A 69 12.81 -12.31 0.10
C LEU A 69 14.20 -11.68 0.02
N PHE A 70 14.64 -11.35 -1.18
CA PHE A 70 15.94 -10.69 -1.39
C PHE A 70 15.98 -9.33 -0.67
N LEU A 71 14.93 -8.53 -0.81
CA LEU A 71 14.89 -7.21 -0.16
C LEU A 71 14.76 -7.32 1.35
N ILE A 72 14.02 -8.32 1.86
CA ILE A 72 13.96 -8.58 3.29
C ILE A 72 15.36 -8.81 3.84
N ASP A 73 16.15 -9.63 3.17
CA ASP A 73 17.52 -9.94 3.61
C ASP A 73 18.45 -8.74 3.43
N GLU A 74 18.36 -8.07 2.29
CA GLU A 74 19.22 -6.93 1.95
C GLU A 74 19.07 -5.78 2.95
N HIS A 75 17.85 -5.47 3.33
CA HIS A 75 17.55 -4.35 4.24
C HIS A 75 17.28 -4.81 5.67
N LYS A 76 17.51 -6.09 5.96
CA LYS A 76 17.33 -6.66 7.30
C LYS A 76 15.94 -6.35 7.85
N LEU A 77 14.91 -6.58 7.02
CA LEU A 77 13.53 -6.27 7.41
C LEU A 77 12.99 -7.25 8.46
N TYR A 78 13.64 -8.39 8.64
CA TYR A 78 13.31 -9.28 9.75
C TYR A 78 13.52 -8.54 11.07
N ALA A 79 12.70 -8.84 12.06
CA ALA A 79 12.74 -8.18 13.37
C ALA A 79 12.42 -6.68 13.35
N LYS A 80 11.80 -6.19 12.30
CA LYS A 80 11.35 -4.78 12.20
C LYS A 80 9.88 -4.61 12.55
N GLY A 81 9.18 -5.70 12.84
CA GLY A 81 7.79 -5.63 13.26
C GLY A 81 6.79 -5.47 12.11
N ILE A 82 7.17 -5.81 10.89
CA ILE A 82 6.27 -5.81 9.74
C ILE A 82 6.01 -7.23 9.28
N GLY A 83 4.85 -7.45 8.66
CA GLY A 83 4.49 -8.75 8.11
C GLY A 83 4.90 -8.87 6.64
N TYR A 84 4.65 -10.06 6.09
CA TYR A 84 5.05 -10.38 4.73
C TYR A 84 4.32 -9.51 3.68
N THR A 85 3.03 -9.24 3.88
CA THR A 85 2.29 -8.35 2.97
C THR A 85 2.90 -6.95 2.96
N ASP A 86 3.27 -6.43 4.13
CA ASP A 86 3.94 -5.14 4.23
C ASP A 86 5.28 -5.15 3.48
N ALA A 87 6.03 -6.25 3.59
CA ALA A 87 7.28 -6.41 2.87
C ALA A 87 7.06 -6.40 1.35
N HIS A 88 5.97 -6.99 0.87
CA HIS A 88 5.58 -6.91 -0.55
C HIS A 88 5.33 -5.48 -1.00
N LEU A 89 4.54 -4.73 -0.22
CA LEU A 89 4.24 -3.33 -0.56
C LEU A 89 5.50 -2.49 -0.59
N LEU A 90 6.33 -2.68 0.42
CA LEU A 90 7.60 -1.94 0.52
C LEU A 90 8.52 -2.27 -0.66
N THR A 91 8.62 -3.54 -1.02
CA THR A 91 9.42 -3.97 -2.18
C THR A 91 8.94 -3.31 -3.46
N SER A 92 7.63 -3.33 -3.71
CA SER A 92 7.06 -2.69 -4.90
C SER A 92 7.32 -1.19 -4.89
N ALA A 93 7.18 -0.53 -3.75
CA ALA A 93 7.44 0.90 -3.62
C ALA A 93 8.91 1.24 -3.94
N ILE A 94 9.83 0.41 -3.49
CA ILE A 94 11.26 0.59 -3.76
C ILE A 94 11.57 0.36 -5.24
N VAL A 95 11.11 -0.77 -5.79
CA VAL A 95 11.42 -1.16 -7.16
C VAL A 95 10.83 -0.17 -8.17
N TYR A 96 9.60 0.27 -7.96
CA TYR A 96 8.92 1.18 -8.87
C TYR A 96 9.04 2.65 -8.50
N GLU A 97 9.82 2.93 -7.46
CA GLU A 97 10.14 4.29 -7.04
C GLU A 97 8.91 5.15 -6.79
N VAL A 98 7.98 4.63 -6.02
CA VAL A 98 6.78 5.37 -5.61
C VAL A 98 6.75 5.50 -4.10
N PRO A 99 6.27 6.63 -3.57
CA PRO A 99 6.08 6.76 -2.13
C PRO A 99 4.98 5.82 -1.65
N LEU A 100 5.15 5.27 -0.46
CA LEU A 100 4.16 4.42 0.19
C LEU A 100 3.54 5.19 1.35
N TRP A 101 2.21 5.35 1.31
CA TRP A 101 1.47 5.98 2.40
C TRP A 101 0.79 4.93 3.24
N THR A 102 1.14 4.85 4.51
CA THR A 102 0.58 3.92 5.47
C THR A 102 0.37 4.62 6.81
N LEU A 103 -0.59 4.13 7.59
CA LEU A 103 -0.79 4.60 8.96
C LEU A 103 -0.05 3.74 9.98
N ASP A 104 0.55 2.63 9.54
CA ASP A 104 1.40 1.81 10.39
C ASP A 104 2.75 2.50 10.57
N LYS A 105 3.08 2.85 11.81
CA LYS A 105 4.29 3.63 12.10
C LYS A 105 5.57 2.92 11.72
N LYS A 106 5.63 1.61 11.90
CA LYS A 106 6.83 0.83 11.59
C LYS A 106 7.06 0.76 10.08
N LEU A 107 6.00 0.48 9.33
CA LEU A 107 6.08 0.45 7.88
C LEU A 107 6.39 1.84 7.30
N ASP A 108 5.77 2.87 7.84
CA ASP A 108 6.00 4.25 7.40
C ASP A 108 7.46 4.65 7.57
N ARG A 109 8.04 4.31 8.71
CA ARG A 109 9.45 4.61 8.99
C ARG A 109 10.38 3.93 7.98
N LEU A 110 10.10 2.65 7.68
CA LEU A 110 10.89 1.91 6.70
C LEU A 110 10.71 2.48 5.29
N ALA A 111 9.48 2.82 4.92
CA ALA A 111 9.21 3.38 3.61
C ALA A 111 9.94 4.70 3.41
N LYS A 112 9.91 5.58 4.40
CA LYS A 112 10.62 6.87 4.32
C LYS A 112 12.13 6.68 4.23
N ALA A 113 12.67 5.70 4.94
CA ALA A 113 14.11 5.45 4.93
C ALA A 113 14.57 4.83 3.60
N LEU A 114 13.77 3.96 3.00
CA LEU A 114 14.21 3.15 1.88
C LEU A 114 13.73 3.65 0.52
N THR A 115 12.61 4.36 0.45
CA THR A 115 12.13 4.92 -0.82
C THR A 115 12.60 6.35 -1.05
N ARG A 116 12.95 7.06 0.00
CA ARG A 116 13.41 8.46 -0.06
C ARG A 116 12.39 9.40 -0.72
N ARG A 117 11.12 9.17 -0.45
CA ARG A 117 10.04 9.96 -1.04
C ARG A 117 9.21 10.65 0.02
#